data_8b357e5bd4c168cdda2a6b151179430f
#
_entry.id   8b357e5bd4c168cdda2a6b151179430f
#
_cell.length_a   1.000
_cell.length_b   1.000
_cell.length_c   1.000
_cell.angle_alpha   90.00
_cell.angle_beta   90.00
_cell.angle_gamma   90.00
#
_symmetry.space_group_name_H-M   'P 1'
#
loop_
_entity.id
_entity.type
_entity.pdbx_description
1 polymer ?
#
loop_
_entity_poly.entity_id
_entity_poly.type
_entity_poly.pdbx_seq_one_letter_code
_entity_poly.pdbx_strand_id
1 'polypeptide(L)'
;MHTSRLPRKQAKTFDNFNFDVLKGKNLEQLKNIRTLAPIYAHKNIAFIGPPETGKTHLAQAFGYECCMHRMKTYFIKAAELRDKFTVARRTGKEAALLTSLVRPSCLIIDEVGHCEFDKESTRLFFDMIDRRYNKEGAFNMVFTSNKNPSLWRENFNEDGALLCALDRIFDEAAVFTIHGESFRGKKLKTYTLQAGCTANSSTNNL
;
A
#
# COMPACT_ATOMS: atom_id res chain seq x y z
N MET A 1 14.58 7.90 -10.35
CA MET A 1 13.81 6.64 -10.21
C MET A 1 14.56 5.51 -9.47
N HIS A 2 15.88 5.49 -9.41
CA HIS A 2 16.64 4.39 -8.78
C HIS A 2 16.31 4.13 -7.31
N THR A 3 15.85 5.12 -6.57
CA THR A 3 15.56 5.05 -5.14
C THR A 3 14.07 4.88 -4.81
N SER A 4 13.16 4.98 -5.80
CA SER A 4 11.71 4.97 -5.56
C SER A 4 11.16 3.59 -5.19
N ARG A 5 11.85 2.51 -5.57
CA ARG A 5 11.39 1.10 -5.43
C ARG A 5 10.07 0.80 -6.15
N LEU A 6 9.59 1.70 -7.00
CA LEU A 6 8.45 1.43 -7.86
C LEU A 6 8.83 0.41 -8.94
N PRO A 7 7.94 -0.57 -9.27
CA PRO A 7 8.20 -1.58 -10.29
C PRO A 7 8.46 -0.95 -11.65
N ARG A 8 9.54 -1.34 -12.35
CA ARG A 8 9.92 -0.76 -13.64
C ARG A 8 9.41 -1.53 -14.86
N LYS A 9 9.38 -2.87 -14.77
CA LYS A 9 9.05 -3.73 -15.91
C LYS A 9 7.58 -3.65 -16.33
N GLN A 10 6.68 -3.32 -15.41
CA GLN A 10 5.25 -3.13 -15.67
C GLN A 10 4.80 -1.91 -14.87
N ALA A 11 5.18 -0.74 -15.36
CA ALA A 11 4.81 0.51 -14.71
C ALA A 11 3.28 0.64 -14.63
N LYS A 12 2.77 0.80 -13.42
CA LYS A 12 1.36 1.08 -13.15
C LYS A 12 1.18 2.58 -13.12
N THR A 13 0.58 3.12 -14.16
CA THR A 13 0.35 4.57 -14.34
C THR A 13 -1.15 4.86 -14.35
N PHE A 14 -1.53 6.12 -14.27
CA PHE A 14 -2.92 6.51 -14.43
C PHE A 14 -3.43 6.23 -15.85
N ASP A 15 -2.58 6.28 -16.87
CA ASP A 15 -2.98 6.06 -18.26
C ASP A 15 -3.30 4.59 -18.56
N ASN A 16 -2.69 3.64 -17.83
CA ASN A 16 -3.00 2.22 -17.99
C ASN A 16 -3.94 1.68 -16.90
N PHE A 17 -4.52 2.56 -16.07
CA PHE A 17 -5.57 2.20 -15.15
C PHE A 17 -6.95 2.35 -15.84
N ASN A 18 -7.75 1.28 -15.78
CA ASN A 18 -9.11 1.34 -16.34
C ASN A 18 -10.07 2.02 -15.34
N PHE A 19 -10.33 3.31 -15.53
CA PHE A 19 -11.29 4.07 -14.72
C PHE A 19 -12.75 3.74 -15.02
N ASP A 20 -13.09 3.16 -16.16
CA ASP A 20 -14.46 2.86 -16.56
C ASP A 20 -15.14 1.81 -15.68
N VAL A 21 -14.34 1.01 -15.00
CA VAL A 21 -14.83 0.01 -14.03
C VAL A 21 -15.22 0.61 -12.69
N LEU A 22 -14.83 1.85 -12.43
CA LEU A 22 -15.16 2.58 -11.21
C LEU A 22 -16.37 3.49 -11.46
N LYS A 23 -17.32 3.47 -10.53
CA LYS A 23 -18.52 4.33 -10.57
C LYS A 23 -18.67 5.01 -9.22
N GLY A 24 -19.19 6.24 -9.23
CA GLY A 24 -19.48 6.97 -7.99
C GLY A 24 -19.24 8.47 -8.10
N LYS A 25 -19.78 9.21 -7.15
CA LYS A 25 -19.73 10.68 -7.13
C LYS A 25 -18.32 11.24 -7.04
N ASN A 26 -17.38 10.48 -6.45
CA ASN A 26 -16.01 10.92 -6.19
C ASN A 26 -15.00 10.46 -7.25
N LEU A 27 -15.48 9.95 -8.41
CA LEU A 27 -14.57 9.48 -9.47
C LEU A 27 -13.71 10.61 -10.02
N GLU A 28 -14.27 11.80 -10.20
CA GLU A 28 -13.51 12.96 -10.67
C GLU A 28 -12.44 13.41 -9.64
N GLN A 29 -12.75 13.35 -8.36
CA GLN A 29 -11.76 13.61 -7.30
C GLN A 29 -10.62 12.59 -7.35
N LEU A 30 -10.93 11.30 -7.59
CA LEU A 30 -9.93 10.27 -7.77
C LEU A 30 -9.06 10.51 -9.00
N LYS A 31 -9.65 10.92 -10.13
CA LYS A 31 -8.88 11.28 -11.33
C LYS A 31 -7.99 12.50 -11.10
N ASN A 32 -8.48 13.46 -10.32
CA ASN A 32 -7.78 14.71 -10.05
C ASN A 32 -6.53 14.57 -9.18
N ILE A 33 -6.33 13.44 -8.45
CA ILE A 33 -5.09 13.25 -7.69
C ILE A 33 -3.83 13.26 -8.57
N ARG A 34 -3.95 12.93 -9.88
CA ARG A 34 -2.83 13.02 -10.82
C ARG A 34 -2.26 14.44 -10.98
N THR A 35 -3.00 15.47 -10.60
CA THR A 35 -2.50 16.86 -10.58
C THR A 35 -1.46 17.12 -9.49
N LEU A 36 -1.24 16.15 -8.61
CA LEU A 36 -0.40 16.22 -7.41
C LEU A 36 -0.83 17.30 -6.40
N ALA A 37 -2.04 17.88 -6.53
CA ALA A 37 -2.59 18.81 -5.55
C ALA A 37 -2.51 18.29 -4.10
N PRO A 38 -2.78 16.99 -3.82
CA PRO A 38 -2.66 16.48 -2.45
C PRO A 38 -1.27 16.63 -1.84
N ILE A 39 -0.19 16.48 -2.62
CA ILE A 39 1.18 16.55 -2.08
C ILE A 39 1.57 18.01 -1.70
N TYR A 40 1.09 19.00 -2.47
CA TYR A 40 1.28 20.40 -2.16
C TYR A 40 0.40 20.89 -1.02
N ALA A 41 -0.78 20.27 -0.86
CA ALA A 41 -1.70 20.56 0.24
C ALA A 41 -1.39 19.71 1.51
N HIS A 42 -0.31 18.94 1.54
CA HIS A 42 0.10 18.03 2.62
C HIS A 42 -0.96 16.99 2.97
N LYS A 43 -1.90 16.68 2.05
CA LYS A 43 -2.99 15.75 2.28
C LYS A 43 -2.55 14.31 1.96
N ASN A 44 -2.72 13.43 2.92
CA ASN A 44 -2.49 12.02 2.73
C ASN A 44 -3.58 11.40 1.86
N ILE A 45 -3.28 10.27 1.24
CA ILE A 45 -4.22 9.52 0.41
C ILE A 45 -4.33 8.09 0.96
N ALA A 46 -5.54 7.58 1.09
CA ALA A 46 -5.76 6.18 1.43
C ALA A 46 -6.70 5.51 0.40
N PHE A 47 -6.26 4.39 -0.16
CA PHE A 47 -7.07 3.52 -1.01
C PHE A 47 -7.47 2.29 -0.21
N ILE A 48 -8.77 2.15 0.05
CA ILE A 48 -9.34 1.10 0.90
C ILE A 48 -10.29 0.25 0.07
N GLY A 49 -10.35 -1.06 0.34
CA GLY A 49 -11.31 -1.94 -0.32
C GLY A 49 -10.81 -3.38 -0.45
N PRO A 50 -11.63 -4.29 -1.01
CA PRO A 50 -11.28 -5.70 -1.16
C PRO A 50 -9.97 -5.95 -1.92
N PRO A 51 -9.36 -7.13 -1.81
CA PRO A 51 -8.22 -7.51 -2.63
C PRO A 51 -8.49 -7.30 -4.12
N GLU A 52 -7.43 -6.98 -4.88
CA GLU A 52 -7.46 -6.94 -6.35
C GLU A 52 -8.39 -5.90 -7.00
N THR A 53 -8.80 -4.87 -6.26
CA THR A 53 -9.63 -3.77 -6.77
C THR A 53 -8.82 -2.61 -7.37
N GLY A 54 -7.50 -2.76 -7.53
CA GLY A 54 -6.65 -1.74 -8.15
C GLY A 54 -6.00 -0.73 -7.21
N LYS A 55 -6.14 -0.87 -5.88
CA LYS A 55 -5.56 0.04 -4.87
C LYS A 55 -4.06 0.28 -5.04
N THR A 56 -3.29 -0.82 -5.08
CA THR A 56 -1.83 -0.75 -5.29
C THR A 56 -1.48 -0.15 -6.66
N HIS A 57 -2.32 -0.35 -7.69
CA HIS A 57 -2.12 0.28 -8.98
C HIS A 57 -2.23 1.81 -8.86
N LEU A 58 -3.30 2.30 -8.25
CA LEU A 58 -3.51 3.74 -8.06
C LEU A 58 -2.42 4.38 -7.20
N ALA A 59 -2.00 3.71 -6.12
CA ALA A 59 -0.91 4.18 -5.27
C ALA A 59 0.42 4.27 -6.03
N GLN A 60 0.74 3.26 -6.85
CA GLN A 60 1.93 3.28 -7.70
C GLN A 60 1.82 4.32 -8.80
N ALA A 61 0.64 4.50 -9.43
CA ALA A 61 0.41 5.51 -10.45
C ALA A 61 0.67 6.92 -9.91
N PHE A 62 0.17 7.22 -8.71
CA PHE A 62 0.48 8.48 -8.04
C PHE A 62 1.97 8.65 -7.78
N GLY A 63 2.65 7.60 -7.32
CA GLY A 63 4.10 7.61 -7.12
C GLY A 63 4.90 7.83 -8.41
N TYR A 64 4.46 7.26 -9.53
CA TYR A 64 5.07 7.52 -10.85
C TYR A 64 4.88 8.97 -11.28
N GLU A 65 3.68 9.52 -11.09
CA GLU A 65 3.40 10.93 -11.37
C GLU A 65 4.33 11.85 -10.56
N CYS A 66 4.50 11.58 -9.26
CA CYS A 66 5.48 12.28 -8.43
C CYS A 66 6.90 12.20 -9.01
N CYS A 67 7.33 11.01 -9.44
CA CYS A 67 8.65 10.82 -10.04
C CYS A 67 8.83 11.60 -11.35
N MET A 68 7.80 11.68 -12.19
CA MET A 68 7.82 12.47 -13.43
C MET A 68 7.99 13.95 -13.14
N HIS A 69 7.44 14.44 -12.03
CA HIS A 69 7.61 15.81 -11.53
C HIS A 69 8.86 15.99 -10.64
N ARG A 70 9.85 15.08 -10.75
CA ARG A 70 11.13 15.11 -10.03
C ARG A 70 11.02 15.07 -8.50
N MET A 71 9.87 14.64 -7.97
CA MET A 71 9.69 14.46 -6.54
C MET A 71 10.26 13.11 -6.10
N LYS A 72 10.96 13.09 -4.96
CA LYS A 72 11.46 11.85 -4.37
C LYS A 72 10.30 11.02 -3.86
N THR A 73 10.15 9.83 -4.40
CA THR A 73 9.12 8.87 -4.03
C THR A 73 9.77 7.62 -3.45
N TYR A 74 9.14 7.01 -2.45
CA TYR A 74 9.57 5.73 -1.91
C TYR A 74 8.35 4.83 -1.69
N PHE A 75 8.40 3.63 -2.29
CA PHE A 75 7.38 2.60 -2.17
C PHE A 75 7.88 1.47 -1.28
N ILE A 76 7.06 1.05 -0.31
CA ILE A 76 7.36 -0.05 0.59
C ILE A 76 6.06 -0.76 1.00
N LYS A 77 6.09 -2.08 1.16
CA LYS A 77 5.01 -2.82 1.80
C LYS A 77 5.09 -2.72 3.33
N ALA A 78 3.95 -2.73 4.01
CA ALA A 78 3.90 -2.64 5.47
C ALA A 78 4.71 -3.76 6.16
N ALA A 79 4.64 -4.99 5.65
CA ALA A 79 5.43 -6.10 6.16
C ALA A 79 6.94 -5.86 6.02
N GLU A 80 7.39 -5.35 4.87
CA GLU A 80 8.80 -5.02 4.67
C GLU A 80 9.25 -3.84 5.56
N LEU A 81 8.38 -2.87 5.79
CA LEU A 81 8.64 -1.75 6.70
C LEU A 81 8.88 -2.26 8.13
N ARG A 82 8.00 -3.15 8.62
CA ARG A 82 8.16 -3.82 9.91
C ARG A 82 9.50 -4.55 10.01
N ASP A 83 9.86 -5.32 8.99
CA ASP A 83 11.13 -6.06 8.99
C ASP A 83 12.34 -5.12 9.01
N LYS A 84 12.26 -3.99 8.29
CA LYS A 84 13.30 -2.95 8.35
C LYS A 84 13.42 -2.32 9.74
N PHE A 85 12.32 -2.07 10.45
CA PHE A 85 12.35 -1.60 11.83
C PHE A 85 13.04 -2.61 12.74
N THR A 86 12.70 -3.89 12.62
CA THR A 86 13.35 -4.97 13.39
C THR A 86 14.85 -5.02 13.13
N VAL A 87 15.29 -4.95 11.88
CA VAL A 87 16.71 -4.94 11.54
C VAL A 87 17.41 -3.69 12.07
N ALA A 88 16.80 -2.51 11.92
CA ALA A 88 17.37 -1.25 12.37
C ALA A 88 17.62 -1.27 13.89
N ARG A 89 16.66 -1.78 14.69
CA ARG A 89 16.81 -1.94 16.14
C ARG A 89 17.97 -2.85 16.50
N ARG A 90 18.10 -4.00 15.82
CA ARG A 90 19.21 -4.95 16.08
C ARG A 90 20.57 -4.38 15.74
N THR A 91 20.63 -3.40 14.86
CA THR A 91 21.89 -2.83 14.34
C THR A 91 22.15 -1.39 14.82
N GLY A 92 21.28 -0.83 15.68
CA GLY A 92 21.41 0.55 16.18
C GLY A 92 21.27 1.61 15.08
N LYS A 93 20.49 1.33 14.02
CA LYS A 93 20.34 2.20 12.83
C LYS A 93 18.96 2.82 12.67
N GLU A 94 18.18 2.91 13.75
CA GLU A 94 16.81 3.43 13.73
C GLU A 94 16.76 4.86 13.21
N ALA A 95 17.63 5.75 13.70
CA ALA A 95 17.67 7.14 13.29
C ALA A 95 17.97 7.29 11.78
N ALA A 96 18.90 6.49 11.26
CA ALA A 96 19.23 6.51 9.83
C ALA A 96 18.05 5.99 8.97
N LEU A 97 17.38 4.92 9.42
CA LEU A 97 16.20 4.39 8.75
C LEU A 97 15.06 5.42 8.74
N LEU A 98 14.73 6.01 9.89
CA LEU A 98 13.69 7.04 10.01
C LEU A 98 13.99 8.24 9.09
N THR A 99 15.22 8.73 9.08
CA THR A 99 15.64 9.80 8.16
C THR A 99 15.39 9.41 6.71
N SER A 100 15.68 8.16 6.32
CA SER A 100 15.46 7.67 4.96
C SER A 100 13.98 7.61 4.56
N LEU A 101 13.09 7.30 5.52
CA LEU A 101 11.64 7.21 5.34
C LEU A 101 10.96 8.59 5.37
N VAL A 102 11.50 9.55 6.12
CA VAL A 102 11.00 10.92 6.20
C VAL A 102 11.39 11.76 4.98
N ARG A 103 12.58 11.53 4.43
CA ARG A 103 13.16 12.32 3.33
C ARG A 103 12.30 12.38 2.04
N PRO A 104 11.67 11.30 1.55
CA PRO A 104 10.87 11.35 0.32
C PRO A 104 9.70 12.33 0.42
N SER A 105 9.38 13.01 -0.69
CA SER A 105 8.17 13.81 -0.80
C SER A 105 6.92 12.93 -0.78
N CYS A 106 6.92 11.81 -1.51
CA CYS A 106 5.85 10.83 -1.49
C CYS A 106 6.34 9.52 -0.85
N LEU A 107 5.72 9.11 0.26
CA LEU A 107 5.93 7.81 0.88
C LEU A 107 4.69 6.94 0.67
N ILE A 108 4.85 5.82 -0.02
CA ILE A 108 3.76 4.88 -0.27
C ILE A 108 3.96 3.66 0.63
N ILE A 109 2.98 3.37 1.49
CA ILE A 109 2.95 2.19 2.35
C ILE A 109 1.81 1.29 1.89
N ASP A 110 2.17 0.20 1.22
CA ASP A 110 1.24 -0.73 0.61
C ASP A 110 0.85 -1.85 1.59
N GLU A 111 -0.40 -2.32 1.53
CA GLU A 111 -0.94 -3.43 2.31
C GLU A 111 -0.91 -3.19 3.83
N VAL A 112 -1.26 -1.98 4.30
CA VAL A 112 -1.40 -1.69 5.74
C VAL A 112 -2.53 -2.55 6.33
N GLY A 113 -2.28 -3.13 7.51
CA GLY A 113 -3.22 -4.03 8.18
C GLY A 113 -3.07 -5.51 7.80
N HIS A 114 -2.07 -5.87 6.99
CA HIS A 114 -1.75 -7.27 6.65
C HIS A 114 -0.69 -7.91 7.55
N CYS A 115 0.02 -7.14 8.36
CA CYS A 115 1.01 -7.65 9.30
C CYS A 115 0.86 -6.97 10.65
N GLU A 116 1.30 -7.65 11.68
CA GLU A 116 1.37 -7.10 13.03
C GLU A 116 2.72 -6.43 13.27
N PHE A 117 2.69 -5.31 13.97
CA PHE A 117 3.87 -4.60 14.45
C PHE A 117 4.03 -4.88 15.94
N ASP A 118 5.21 -5.30 16.37
CA ASP A 118 5.53 -5.38 17.79
C ASP A 118 5.58 -3.97 18.41
N LYS A 119 5.59 -3.89 19.71
CA LYS A 119 5.56 -2.63 20.46
C LYS A 119 6.62 -1.64 20.01
N GLU A 120 7.84 -2.10 19.80
CA GLU A 120 8.96 -1.24 19.43
C GLU A 120 8.89 -0.80 17.96
N SER A 121 8.46 -1.69 17.06
CA SER A 121 8.21 -1.32 15.66
C SER A 121 7.03 -0.37 15.52
N THR A 122 6.03 -0.51 16.38
CA THR A 122 4.91 0.42 16.48
C THR A 122 5.39 1.82 16.86
N ARG A 123 6.28 1.95 17.85
CA ARG A 123 6.88 3.25 18.22
C ARG A 123 7.66 3.88 17.08
N LEU A 124 8.46 3.10 16.35
CA LEU A 124 9.19 3.61 15.19
C LEU A 124 8.26 4.04 14.05
N PHE A 125 7.13 3.34 13.87
CA PHE A 125 6.11 3.76 12.93
C PHE A 125 5.52 5.12 13.31
N PHE A 126 5.23 5.36 14.58
CA PHE A 126 4.74 6.64 15.07
C PHE A 126 5.75 7.77 14.94
N ASP A 127 6.99 7.51 15.34
CA ASP A 127 8.06 8.50 15.19
C ASP A 127 8.23 8.89 13.72
N MET A 128 8.12 7.95 12.80
CA MET A 128 8.10 8.21 11.37
C MET A 128 6.91 9.12 10.96
N ILE A 129 5.69 8.80 11.43
CA ILE A 129 4.49 9.59 11.12
C ILE A 129 4.62 11.01 11.67
N ASP A 130 5.02 11.13 12.94
CA ASP A 130 5.20 12.42 13.60
C ASP A 130 6.20 13.31 12.88
N ARG A 131 7.38 12.77 12.55
CA ARG A 131 8.40 13.49 11.78
C ARG A 131 7.94 13.87 10.39
N ARG A 132 7.09 13.08 9.77
CA ARG A 132 6.53 13.42 8.47
C ARG A 132 5.45 14.49 8.58
N TYR A 133 4.60 14.43 9.60
CA TYR A 133 3.58 15.44 9.87
C TYR A 133 4.19 16.85 10.08
N ASN A 134 5.33 16.92 10.78
CA ASN A 134 6.06 18.16 11.06
C ASN A 134 7.08 18.54 9.97
N LYS A 135 7.08 17.85 8.83
CA LYS A 135 8.04 18.10 7.75
C LYS A 135 7.66 19.33 6.94
N GLU A 136 8.65 20.12 6.57
CA GLU A 136 8.48 21.24 5.65
C GLU A 136 8.51 20.82 4.18
N GLY A 137 7.93 21.68 3.31
CA GLY A 137 7.89 21.49 1.86
C GLY A 137 6.80 20.53 1.40
N ALA A 138 6.68 20.30 0.09
CA ALA A 138 5.67 19.41 -0.48
C ALA A 138 5.90 17.96 -0.09
N PHE A 139 4.94 17.37 0.63
CA PHE A 139 4.97 15.95 1.02
C PHE A 139 3.58 15.38 1.26
N ASN A 140 3.47 14.08 1.12
CA ASN A 140 2.33 13.31 1.62
C ASN A 140 2.71 11.85 1.87
N MET A 141 1.76 11.09 2.41
CA MET A 141 1.79 9.63 2.49
C MET A 141 0.61 9.05 1.71
N VAL A 142 0.86 7.91 1.08
CA VAL A 142 -0.18 7.15 0.37
C VAL A 142 -0.25 5.76 0.99
N PHE A 143 -1.45 5.36 1.38
CA PHE A 143 -1.70 4.08 2.01
C PHE A 143 -2.62 3.22 1.15
N THR A 144 -2.39 1.92 1.13
CA THR A 144 -3.38 0.96 0.64
C THR A 144 -3.74 -0.05 1.73
N SER A 145 -4.99 -0.44 1.82
CA SER A 145 -5.45 -1.44 2.78
C SER A 145 -6.70 -2.19 2.31
N ASN A 146 -6.82 -3.43 2.75
CA ASN A 146 -8.07 -4.18 2.64
C ASN A 146 -8.95 -4.01 3.89
N LYS A 147 -8.40 -3.44 4.95
CA LYS A 147 -9.11 -3.15 6.19
C LYS A 147 -9.50 -1.68 6.26
N ASN A 148 -10.65 -1.41 6.88
CA ASN A 148 -11.03 -0.03 7.23
C ASN A 148 -9.96 0.58 8.16
N PRO A 149 -9.62 1.86 8.01
CA PRO A 149 -8.67 2.55 8.89
C PRO A 149 -8.92 2.38 10.39
N SER A 150 -10.18 2.33 10.81
CA SER A 150 -10.56 2.09 12.21
C SER A 150 -10.08 0.76 12.76
N LEU A 151 -9.82 -0.22 11.89
CA LEU A 151 -9.32 -1.55 12.25
C LEU A 151 -7.79 -1.65 12.21
N TRP A 152 -7.08 -0.62 11.75
CA TRP A 152 -5.62 -0.67 11.69
C TRP A 152 -4.98 -0.81 13.06
N ARG A 153 -5.64 -0.28 14.11
CA ARG A 153 -5.18 -0.43 15.50
C ARG A 153 -4.94 -1.89 15.92
N GLU A 154 -5.69 -2.82 15.35
CA GLU A 154 -5.53 -4.25 15.66
C GLU A 154 -4.18 -4.83 15.21
N ASN A 155 -3.49 -4.15 14.32
CA ASN A 155 -2.21 -4.56 13.76
C ASN A 155 -0.99 -3.92 14.45
N PHE A 156 -1.24 -3.04 15.43
CA PHE A 156 -0.21 -2.33 16.18
C PHE A 156 -0.33 -2.64 17.65
N ASN A 157 0.79 -2.96 18.27
CA ASN A 157 0.83 -3.40 19.66
C ASN A 157 1.09 -2.25 20.65
N GLU A 158 0.27 -1.17 20.57
CA GLU A 158 0.28 -0.07 21.54
C GLU A 158 -0.98 0.82 21.39
N ASP A 159 -1.72 1.07 22.50
CA ASP A 159 -3.03 1.69 22.42
C ASP A 159 -3.04 3.23 22.36
N GLY A 160 -2.13 3.92 23.04
CA GLY A 160 -2.21 5.37 23.22
C GLY A 160 -1.58 6.19 22.09
N ALA A 161 -0.35 5.89 21.71
CA ALA A 161 0.37 6.63 20.66
C ALA A 161 -0.24 6.39 19.26
N LEU A 162 -0.89 5.24 19.03
CA LEU A 162 -1.54 4.88 17.77
C LEU A 162 -2.68 5.84 17.41
N LEU A 163 -3.52 6.19 18.34
CA LEU A 163 -4.63 7.11 18.07
C LEU A 163 -4.12 8.44 17.55
N CYS A 164 -3.11 9.02 18.20
CA CYS A 164 -2.48 10.26 17.75
C CYS A 164 -1.85 10.15 16.35
N ALA A 165 -1.26 9.00 16.01
CA ALA A 165 -0.68 8.81 14.68
C ALA A 165 -1.75 8.60 13.61
N LEU A 166 -2.84 7.86 13.91
CA LEU A 166 -3.96 7.72 13.00
C LEU A 166 -4.65 9.05 12.76
N ASP A 167 -4.85 9.86 13.80
CA ASP A 167 -5.38 11.21 13.67
C ASP A 167 -4.54 12.05 12.71
N ARG A 168 -3.21 12.04 12.84
CA ARG A 168 -2.30 12.74 11.93
C ARG A 168 -2.31 12.19 10.50
N ILE A 169 -2.43 10.86 10.34
CA ILE A 169 -2.53 10.24 9.01
C ILE A 169 -3.79 10.68 8.30
N PHE A 170 -4.92 10.74 9.03
CA PHE A 170 -6.24 10.99 8.47
C PHE A 170 -6.70 12.45 8.63
N ASP A 171 -5.89 13.32 9.22
CA ASP A 171 -6.14 14.75 9.26
C ASP A 171 -6.21 15.29 7.82
N GLU A 172 -7.42 15.68 7.41
CA GLU A 172 -7.73 16.10 6.03
C GLU A 172 -7.33 15.11 4.90
N ALA A 173 -7.18 13.81 5.20
CA ALA A 173 -6.80 12.82 4.20
C ALA A 173 -7.91 12.58 3.17
N ALA A 174 -7.50 12.34 1.91
CA ALA A 174 -8.39 11.85 0.88
C ALA A 174 -8.51 10.31 0.95
N VAL A 175 -9.62 9.81 1.49
CA VAL A 175 -9.89 8.37 1.61
C VAL A 175 -10.79 7.92 0.47
N PHE A 176 -10.28 7.06 -0.40
CA PHE A 176 -11.03 6.46 -1.50
C PHE A 176 -11.36 5.01 -1.16
N THR A 177 -12.64 4.73 -0.91
CA THR A 177 -13.11 3.36 -0.73
C THR A 177 -13.52 2.79 -2.09
N ILE A 178 -12.83 1.75 -2.52
CA ILE A 178 -13.03 1.10 -3.82
C ILE A 178 -13.79 -0.20 -3.59
N HIS A 179 -14.99 -0.26 -4.12
CA HIS A 179 -15.83 -1.45 -4.14
C HIS A 179 -15.84 -2.04 -5.55
N GLY A 180 -15.76 -3.35 -5.68
CA GLY A 180 -15.81 -4.00 -6.99
C GLY A 180 -15.35 -5.46 -6.96
N GLU A 181 -15.54 -6.12 -8.09
CA GLU A 181 -15.03 -7.47 -8.30
C GLU A 181 -13.52 -7.47 -8.53
N SER A 182 -12.86 -8.59 -8.17
CA SER A 182 -11.44 -8.79 -8.43
C SER A 182 -11.08 -8.70 -9.91
N PHE A 183 -10.07 -7.90 -10.23
CA PHE A 183 -9.55 -7.79 -11.60
C PHE A 183 -8.75 -9.03 -12.05
N ARG A 184 -8.21 -9.84 -11.12
CA ARG A 184 -7.35 -10.99 -11.45
C ARG A 184 -8.17 -12.23 -11.80
N GLY A 185 -9.32 -12.44 -11.17
CA GLY A 185 -10.14 -13.63 -11.40
C GLY A 185 -10.67 -13.77 -12.83
N LYS A 186 -10.84 -12.66 -13.56
CA LYS A 186 -11.38 -12.66 -14.94
C LYS A 186 -10.45 -13.27 -16.00
N LYS A 187 -9.17 -13.52 -15.70
CA LYS A 187 -8.17 -14.12 -16.62
C LYS A 187 -7.71 -15.51 -16.21
N LEU A 188 -8.31 -16.09 -15.18
CA LEU A 188 -7.91 -17.41 -14.70
C LEU A 188 -8.42 -18.49 -15.68
N LYS A 189 -7.50 -19.25 -16.28
CA LYS A 189 -7.81 -20.48 -17.01
C LYS A 189 -7.63 -21.65 -16.03
N THR A 190 -8.72 -22.29 -15.66
CA THR A 190 -8.68 -23.46 -14.79
C THR A 190 -8.62 -24.72 -15.65
N TYR A 191 -7.63 -25.57 -15.42
CA TYR A 191 -7.49 -26.87 -16.08
C TYR A 191 -7.75 -27.93 -15.03
N THR A 192 -8.80 -28.74 -15.24
CA THR A 192 -9.11 -29.88 -14.38
C THR A 192 -8.52 -31.14 -15.00
N LEU A 193 -7.62 -31.80 -14.28
CA LEU A 193 -7.05 -33.09 -14.69
C LEU A 193 -7.69 -34.15 -13.82
N GLN A 194 -8.21 -35.23 -14.44
CA GLN A 194 -8.68 -36.43 -13.74
C GLN A 194 -7.60 -37.51 -13.84
N ALA A 195 -7.23 -38.10 -12.71
CA ALA A 195 -6.39 -39.28 -12.71
C ALA A 195 -7.22 -40.48 -13.24
N GLY A 196 -6.76 -41.05 -14.34
CA GLY A 196 -7.37 -42.28 -14.87
C GLY A 196 -7.15 -43.45 -13.90
N CYS A 197 -8.21 -44.05 -13.39
CA CYS A 197 -8.12 -45.36 -12.73
C CYS A 197 -7.73 -46.40 -13.79
N THR A 198 -6.52 -46.93 -13.70
CA THR A 198 -6.16 -48.18 -14.41
C THR A 198 -6.95 -49.31 -13.76
N ALA A 199 -8.03 -49.74 -14.39
CA ALA A 199 -8.70 -50.97 -14.01
C ALA A 199 -7.74 -52.13 -14.32
N ASN A 200 -7.19 -52.76 -13.28
CA ASN A 200 -6.54 -54.03 -13.38
C ASN A 200 -7.61 -55.07 -13.69
N SER A 201 -7.71 -55.51 -14.92
CA SER A 201 -8.44 -56.72 -15.32
C SER A 201 -7.62 -57.93 -14.89
N SER A 202 -7.91 -58.43 -13.70
CA SER A 202 -7.46 -59.75 -13.31
C SER A 202 -8.41 -60.76 -13.97
N THR A 203 -7.99 -61.29 -15.09
CA THR A 203 -8.53 -62.55 -15.63
C THR A 203 -8.12 -63.68 -14.70
N ASN A 204 -9.06 -64.27 -13.98
CA ASN A 204 -8.91 -65.60 -13.44
C ASN A 204 -9.71 -66.56 -14.32
N ASN A 205 -8.96 -67.29 -15.13
CA ASN A 205 -9.40 -68.61 -15.64
C ASN A 205 -9.26 -69.62 -14.51
N LEU A 206 -10.34 -70.28 -14.16
CA LEU A 206 -10.44 -71.75 -13.97
C LEU A 206 -11.89 -72.09 -13.73
#